data_638cb5da012d09fdd14141529e4fbccf
#
_entry.id   638cb5da012d09fdd14141529e4fbccf
#
_cell.length_a   1.000
_cell.length_b   1.000
_cell.length_c   1.000
_cell.angle_alpha   90.00
_cell.angle_beta   90.00
_cell.angle_gamma   90.00
#
_symmetry.space_group_name_H-M   'P 1'
#
loop_
_entity.id
_entity.type
_entity.pdbx_description
1 polymer ?
#
loop_
_entity_poly.entity_id
_entity_poly.type
_entity_poly.pdbx_seq_one_letter_code
_entity_poly.pdbx_strand_id
1 'polypeptide(L)'
;MNRTQLLVAVAIVIAAGTAWAGGGPANVLVLYNADDADAVSVAGYYREARSIPHGQMCGLSGIDPTSRSIDFDDYVTLVRDPLDGCLEALPQPDEIDYIVIVRGLPYRVNIPSGFYTSLQAMIQIYHVTSSSTGDELAGTPQYNDGYWQASIYNPHYQMGSIRSGDYTISNPYMNWYNAATRITRQEYQVESFRRQNAGAYGGYDYAGNLFIVTRLDGFDHDDARDLVDRAVAADGTFPSAEILCMQGSDEPRAARDPECEYVVRHLDMAGITATWLTPFDGALTGHTVSAYWTGTAGLRNGIAGQTYEPGAITCNLTSTGAAPTNFFCSSDGTTCPASESQTSIARFVRAGATGAHGAVAEPLNNSFPNAGTLLLYTFGYNLGESYFFNQRFLYWQNIVLGDPLTTPYAERPEVTVISDGTHPEGSPLVVEGTHPDGVARVLLYIDEAMVAREDADTLSHVITEPEGSELDILAVAIARNVGVTRTGWPNPDQNPQADVQGWTTTTVTVTAPVEPDEVEEVDLPPDAADDAEPDVLLDADDDPAPDPGADPDDGGPETSGCGCVIAR
;
A
#
# COMPACT_ATOMS: atom_id res chain seq x y z
N MET A 1 19.19 56.13 -26.54
CA MET A 1 17.89 55.39 -26.65
C MET A 1 18.11 54.00 -26.09
N ASN A 2 17.81 53.84 -24.81
CA ASN A 2 17.96 52.58 -24.10
C ASN A 2 16.67 51.79 -24.21
N ARG A 3 16.74 50.62 -24.79
CA ARG A 3 15.64 49.61 -24.72
C ARG A 3 15.88 48.73 -23.50
N THR A 4 15.13 48.97 -22.47
CA THR A 4 15.02 48.10 -21.31
C THR A 4 14.21 46.88 -21.70
N GLN A 5 14.85 45.73 -21.79
CA GLN A 5 14.17 44.42 -21.92
C GLN A 5 13.60 44.04 -20.56
N LEU A 6 12.29 43.99 -20.49
CA LEU A 6 11.54 43.45 -19.33
C LEU A 6 11.57 41.93 -19.44
N LEU A 7 12.42 41.29 -18.65
CA LEU A 7 12.42 39.84 -18.43
C LEU A 7 11.24 39.54 -17.46
N VAL A 8 10.17 39.00 -17.99
CA VAL A 8 9.12 38.37 -17.19
C VAL A 8 9.64 37.00 -16.81
N ALA A 9 10.06 36.87 -15.58
CA ALA A 9 10.31 35.56 -14.97
C ALA A 9 8.96 34.94 -14.63
N VAL A 10 8.52 33.99 -15.42
CA VAL A 10 7.42 33.09 -15.05
C VAL A 10 8.00 32.17 -13.98
N ALA A 11 7.70 32.43 -12.73
CA ALA A 11 7.91 31.49 -11.64
C ALA A 11 6.87 30.37 -11.83
N ILE A 12 7.30 29.25 -12.37
CA ILE A 12 6.56 28.00 -12.28
C ILE A 12 6.63 27.62 -10.80
N VAL A 13 5.58 27.92 -10.07
CA VAL A 13 5.33 27.33 -8.75
C VAL A 13 4.97 25.89 -9.05
N ILE A 14 5.95 25.00 -8.99
CA ILE A 14 5.69 23.58 -8.85
C ILE A 14 5.05 23.47 -7.46
N ALA A 15 3.74 23.42 -7.41
CA ALA A 15 3.03 22.99 -6.23
C ALA A 15 3.49 21.55 -5.98
N ALA A 16 4.33 21.35 -4.97
CA ALA A 16 4.62 20.03 -4.46
C ALA A 16 3.27 19.46 -3.99
N GLY A 17 2.65 18.65 -4.84
CA GLY A 17 1.42 17.98 -4.51
C GLY A 17 1.67 17.05 -3.33
N THR A 18 0.82 17.13 -2.32
CA THR A 18 0.83 16.19 -1.19
C THR A 18 0.36 14.83 -1.71
N ALA A 19 1.15 13.84 -1.51
CA ALA A 19 0.94 12.50 -2.02
C ALA A 19 0.29 11.57 -0.97
N TRP A 20 -0.21 10.41 -1.35
CA TRP A 20 -1.21 9.64 -0.63
C TRP A 20 -0.87 8.15 -0.59
N ALA A 21 -1.02 7.50 0.58
CA ALA A 21 -0.97 6.05 0.75
C ALA A 21 -2.33 5.40 0.41
N GLY A 22 -2.38 4.07 0.30
CA GLY A 22 -3.58 3.33 -0.05
C GLY A 22 -3.63 3.04 -1.55
N GLY A 23 -2.91 2.02 -2.02
CA GLY A 23 -2.76 1.71 -3.43
C GLY A 23 -4.04 1.34 -4.15
N GLY A 24 -4.02 1.59 -5.45
CA GLY A 24 -5.02 1.18 -6.42
C GLY A 24 -4.38 0.47 -7.62
N PRO A 25 -5.19 0.18 -8.66
CA PRO A 25 -4.71 -0.57 -9.83
C PRO A 25 -3.53 0.08 -10.55
N ALA A 26 -3.47 1.42 -10.61
CA ALA A 26 -2.38 2.14 -11.23
C ALA A 26 -1.02 2.00 -10.50
N ASN A 27 -1.04 1.50 -9.24
CA ASN A 27 0.15 1.37 -8.42
C ASN A 27 0.74 -0.06 -8.38
N VAL A 28 0.15 -1.03 -9.09
CA VAL A 28 0.53 -2.45 -9.02
C VAL A 28 1.20 -2.92 -10.30
N LEU A 29 2.38 -3.54 -10.19
CA LEU A 29 2.98 -4.31 -11.26
C LEU A 29 2.84 -5.80 -10.97
N VAL A 30 2.39 -6.59 -11.94
CA VAL A 30 2.21 -8.05 -11.82
C VAL A 30 3.38 -8.76 -12.48
N LEU A 31 4.16 -9.47 -11.68
CA LEU A 31 5.34 -10.22 -12.12
C LEU A 31 4.99 -11.71 -12.20
N TYR A 32 5.09 -12.31 -13.38
CA TYR A 32 4.69 -13.70 -13.60
C TYR A 32 5.63 -14.43 -14.56
N ASN A 33 5.61 -15.75 -14.53
CA ASN A 33 6.35 -16.58 -15.47
C ASN A 33 5.57 -16.71 -16.79
N ALA A 34 6.09 -16.12 -17.87
CA ALA A 34 5.46 -16.14 -19.19
C ALA A 34 5.51 -17.51 -19.87
N ASP A 35 6.40 -18.40 -19.43
CA ASP A 35 6.54 -19.76 -19.96
C ASP A 35 5.63 -20.76 -19.22
N ASP A 36 4.90 -20.33 -18.18
CA ASP A 36 3.91 -21.13 -17.44
C ASP A 36 2.49 -20.65 -17.77
N ALA A 37 1.74 -21.45 -18.51
CA ALA A 37 0.38 -21.11 -18.93
C ALA A 37 -0.58 -20.89 -17.75
N ASP A 38 -0.39 -21.62 -16.65
CA ASP A 38 -1.22 -21.46 -15.44
C ASP A 38 -0.87 -20.15 -14.71
N ALA A 39 0.41 -19.78 -14.66
CA ALA A 39 0.84 -18.49 -14.12
C ALA A 39 0.30 -17.32 -14.95
N VAL A 40 0.37 -17.40 -16.29
CA VAL A 40 -0.23 -16.41 -17.21
C VAL A 40 -1.73 -16.27 -16.95
N SER A 41 -2.43 -17.40 -16.76
CA SER A 41 -3.87 -17.40 -16.49
C SER A 41 -4.23 -16.76 -15.14
N VAL A 42 -3.45 -17.01 -14.08
CA VAL A 42 -3.65 -16.38 -12.77
C VAL A 42 -3.33 -14.88 -12.83
N ALA A 43 -2.24 -14.50 -13.51
CA ALA A 43 -1.86 -13.10 -13.69
C ALA A 43 -2.95 -12.31 -14.43
N GLY A 44 -3.49 -12.87 -15.52
CA GLY A 44 -4.62 -12.27 -16.23
C GLY A 44 -5.87 -12.15 -15.38
N TYR A 45 -6.19 -13.20 -14.61
CA TYR A 45 -7.32 -13.20 -13.68
C TYR A 45 -7.20 -12.10 -12.63
N TYR A 46 -6.02 -11.96 -12.02
CA TYR A 46 -5.75 -10.90 -11.03
C TYR A 46 -5.86 -9.49 -11.65
N ARG A 47 -5.29 -9.31 -12.85
CA ARG A 47 -5.41 -8.06 -13.59
C ARG A 47 -6.87 -7.64 -13.79
N GLU A 48 -7.72 -8.58 -14.23
CA GLU A 48 -9.14 -8.31 -14.44
C GLU A 48 -9.87 -8.02 -13.14
N ALA A 49 -9.64 -8.83 -12.10
CA ALA A 49 -10.29 -8.70 -10.80
C ALA A 49 -9.97 -7.36 -10.11
N ARG A 50 -8.79 -6.79 -10.36
CA ARG A 50 -8.33 -5.53 -9.78
C ARG A 50 -8.28 -4.36 -10.76
N SER A 51 -8.68 -4.56 -12.01
CA SER A 51 -8.63 -3.52 -13.07
C SER A 51 -7.22 -2.95 -13.30
N ILE A 52 -6.20 -3.79 -13.16
CA ILE A 52 -4.81 -3.36 -13.34
C ILE A 52 -4.57 -3.07 -14.83
N PRO A 53 -3.94 -1.94 -15.20
CA PRO A 53 -3.57 -1.61 -16.56
C PRO A 53 -2.76 -2.72 -17.25
N HIS A 54 -2.96 -2.92 -18.54
CA HIS A 54 -2.33 -4.01 -19.26
C HIS A 54 -0.80 -3.86 -19.34
N GLY A 55 -0.32 -2.63 -19.49
CA GLY A 55 1.11 -2.31 -19.50
C GLY A 55 1.85 -2.67 -18.21
N GLN A 56 1.12 -2.84 -17.10
CA GLN A 56 1.68 -3.22 -15.79
C GLN A 56 1.84 -4.75 -15.61
N MET A 57 1.70 -5.52 -16.72
CA MET A 57 1.89 -6.97 -16.74
C MET A 57 3.31 -7.33 -17.19
N CYS A 58 4.17 -7.72 -16.26
CA CYS A 58 5.58 -8.03 -16.50
C CYS A 58 5.80 -9.55 -16.56
N GLY A 59 5.84 -10.11 -17.75
CA GLY A 59 6.08 -11.54 -18.00
C GLY A 59 7.58 -11.85 -18.12
N LEU A 60 8.09 -12.71 -17.24
CA LEU A 60 9.46 -13.21 -17.28
C LEU A 60 9.54 -14.53 -18.05
N SER A 61 10.60 -14.72 -18.85
CA SER A 61 10.84 -15.94 -19.60
C SER A 61 12.18 -16.58 -19.24
N GLY A 62 12.34 -17.87 -19.58
CA GLY A 62 13.59 -18.62 -19.33
C GLY A 62 13.71 -19.17 -17.92
N ILE A 63 12.66 -19.10 -17.11
CA ILE A 63 12.61 -19.63 -15.74
C ILE A 63 11.78 -20.91 -15.73
N ASP A 64 12.36 -22.03 -15.29
CA ASP A 64 11.61 -23.27 -15.09
C ASP A 64 10.54 -23.04 -13.99
N PRO A 65 9.23 -23.21 -14.29
CA PRO A 65 8.14 -22.97 -13.33
C PRO A 65 8.17 -23.91 -12.11
N THR A 66 8.94 -24.99 -12.18
CA THR A 66 9.17 -25.90 -11.04
C THR A 66 10.38 -25.53 -10.19
N SER A 67 11.14 -24.50 -10.60
CA SER A 67 12.33 -24.04 -9.90
C SER A 67 11.97 -23.49 -8.52
N ARG A 68 12.64 -24.03 -7.50
CA ARG A 68 12.45 -23.65 -6.10
C ARG A 68 13.34 -22.49 -5.67
N SER A 69 14.48 -22.38 -6.34
CA SER A 69 15.50 -21.36 -6.08
C SER A 69 16.14 -20.94 -7.40
N ILE A 70 16.67 -19.74 -7.45
CA ILE A 70 17.43 -19.20 -8.56
C ILE A 70 18.79 -18.73 -8.03
N ASP A 71 19.85 -18.88 -8.81
CA ASP A 71 21.16 -18.35 -8.46
C ASP A 71 21.20 -16.83 -8.70
N PHE A 72 22.12 -16.13 -8.02
CA PHE A 72 22.15 -14.68 -8.07
C PHE A 72 22.36 -14.12 -9.49
N ASP A 73 23.24 -14.73 -10.29
CA ASP A 73 23.50 -14.28 -11.65
C ASP A 73 22.26 -14.48 -12.56
N ASP A 74 21.54 -15.59 -12.37
CA ASP A 74 20.28 -15.85 -13.06
C ASP A 74 19.15 -14.92 -12.56
N TYR A 75 19.12 -14.57 -11.27
CA TYR A 75 18.22 -13.54 -10.75
C TYR A 75 18.43 -12.21 -11.47
N VAL A 76 19.68 -11.79 -11.63
CA VAL A 76 20.03 -10.56 -12.35
C VAL A 76 19.51 -10.60 -13.78
N THR A 77 19.80 -11.67 -14.52
CA THR A 77 19.53 -11.73 -15.95
C THR A 77 18.10 -12.11 -16.31
N LEU A 78 17.42 -12.90 -15.48
CA LEU A 78 16.08 -13.44 -15.77
C LEU A 78 14.95 -12.75 -14.98
N VAL A 79 15.29 -11.98 -13.93
CA VAL A 79 14.29 -11.30 -13.10
C VAL A 79 14.55 -9.81 -13.05
N ARG A 80 15.71 -9.36 -12.55
CA ARG A 80 15.98 -7.95 -12.29
C ARG A 80 16.02 -7.12 -13.57
N ASP A 81 16.89 -7.50 -14.53
CA ASP A 81 17.04 -6.75 -15.78
C ASP A 81 15.76 -6.73 -16.64
N PRO A 82 14.97 -7.84 -16.75
CA PRO A 82 13.64 -7.77 -17.34
C PRO A 82 12.64 -6.90 -16.59
N LEU A 83 12.68 -6.89 -15.24
CA LEU A 83 11.83 -6.01 -14.44
C LEU A 83 12.17 -4.52 -14.67
N ASP A 84 13.46 -4.18 -14.84
CA ASP A 84 13.90 -2.84 -15.27
C ASP A 84 13.21 -2.44 -16.57
N GLY A 85 13.27 -3.33 -17.57
CA GLY A 85 12.62 -3.10 -18.87
C GLY A 85 11.11 -2.92 -18.76
N CYS A 86 10.42 -3.69 -17.89
CA CYS A 86 8.99 -3.52 -17.66
C CYS A 86 8.68 -2.15 -17.04
N LEU A 87 9.44 -1.75 -16.01
CA LEU A 87 9.23 -0.46 -15.35
C LEU A 87 9.53 0.72 -16.27
N GLU A 88 10.63 0.67 -17.04
CA GLU A 88 11.01 1.72 -17.99
C GLU A 88 9.99 1.89 -19.12
N ALA A 89 9.23 0.84 -19.45
CA ALA A 89 8.21 0.89 -20.49
C ALA A 89 6.91 1.58 -20.05
N LEU A 90 6.71 1.78 -18.74
CA LEU A 90 5.49 2.39 -18.21
C LEU A 90 5.47 3.91 -18.45
N PRO A 91 4.29 4.50 -18.71
CA PRO A 91 4.14 5.95 -18.78
C PRO A 91 4.50 6.65 -17.47
N GLN A 92 4.20 6.03 -16.32
CA GLN A 92 4.49 6.55 -14.98
C GLN A 92 5.13 5.46 -14.10
N PRO A 93 6.41 5.11 -14.32
CA PRO A 93 7.07 4.05 -13.54
C PRO A 93 7.14 4.36 -12.04
N ASP A 94 7.16 5.63 -11.68
CA ASP A 94 7.23 6.09 -10.30
C ASP A 94 5.92 5.92 -9.52
N GLU A 95 4.80 5.62 -10.20
CA GLU A 95 3.52 5.33 -9.54
C GLU A 95 3.43 3.87 -9.05
N ILE A 96 4.33 2.99 -9.49
CA ILE A 96 4.35 1.60 -9.04
C ILE A 96 4.92 1.51 -7.62
N ASP A 97 4.08 1.17 -6.67
CA ASP A 97 4.43 0.96 -5.26
C ASP A 97 4.43 -0.52 -4.88
N TYR A 98 3.62 -1.32 -5.58
CA TYR A 98 3.41 -2.73 -5.27
C TYR A 98 3.88 -3.61 -6.43
N ILE A 99 4.57 -4.70 -6.08
CA ILE A 99 4.88 -5.77 -7.03
C ILE A 99 4.24 -7.06 -6.51
N VAL A 100 3.41 -7.67 -7.35
CA VAL A 100 2.73 -8.92 -7.04
C VAL A 100 3.37 -10.05 -7.83
N ILE A 101 4.01 -10.97 -7.13
CA ILE A 101 4.66 -12.14 -7.73
C ILE A 101 3.61 -13.26 -7.83
N VAL A 102 3.33 -13.72 -9.05
CA VAL A 102 2.45 -14.86 -9.26
C VAL A 102 3.22 -16.17 -9.13
N ARG A 103 2.53 -17.24 -8.67
CA ARG A 103 3.04 -18.60 -8.63
C ARG A 103 3.67 -18.99 -9.97
N GLY A 104 4.75 -19.81 -9.96
CA GLY A 104 5.54 -20.18 -11.14
C GLY A 104 6.91 -19.49 -11.21
N LEU A 105 7.20 -18.60 -10.23
CA LEU A 105 8.51 -18.00 -10.03
C LEU A 105 9.20 -18.55 -8.77
N PRO A 106 10.54 -18.58 -8.69
CA PRO A 106 11.29 -19.09 -7.55
C PRO A 106 10.93 -18.42 -6.23
N TYR A 107 11.14 -19.14 -5.12
CA TYR A 107 10.85 -18.62 -3.77
C TYR A 107 12.04 -17.93 -3.14
N ARG A 108 13.25 -18.33 -3.51
CA ARG A 108 14.47 -17.79 -2.95
C ARG A 108 15.59 -17.64 -3.97
N VAL A 109 16.53 -16.76 -3.64
CA VAL A 109 17.75 -16.51 -4.39
C VAL A 109 18.93 -17.06 -3.61
N ASN A 110 19.76 -17.86 -4.26
CA ASN A 110 21.03 -18.37 -3.72
C ASN A 110 22.09 -17.27 -3.87
N ILE A 111 22.59 -16.75 -2.76
CA ILE A 111 23.62 -15.73 -2.76
C ILE A 111 25.01 -16.37 -2.81
N PRO A 112 26.01 -15.79 -3.52
CA PRO A 112 27.31 -16.40 -3.73
C PRO A 112 28.06 -16.82 -2.46
N SER A 113 27.77 -16.18 -1.33
CA SER A 113 28.33 -16.56 -0.01
C SER A 113 27.77 -17.86 0.59
N GLY A 114 26.83 -18.53 -0.10
CA GLY A 114 26.13 -19.71 0.41
C GLY A 114 24.95 -19.38 1.30
N PHE A 115 24.49 -18.14 1.26
CA PHE A 115 23.34 -17.64 1.97
C PHE A 115 22.07 -17.66 1.09
N TYR A 116 20.90 -17.58 1.71
CA TYR A 116 19.61 -17.52 1.00
C TYR A 116 18.84 -16.27 1.42
N THR A 117 18.27 -15.58 0.43
CA THR A 117 17.24 -14.57 0.65
C THR A 117 15.97 -14.96 -0.12
N SER A 118 14.81 -14.42 0.23
CA SER A 118 13.62 -14.65 -0.58
C SER A 118 13.69 -13.82 -1.87
N LEU A 119 13.09 -14.33 -2.97
CA LEU A 119 12.93 -13.54 -4.20
C LEU A 119 12.14 -12.25 -3.92
N GLN A 120 11.11 -12.34 -3.07
CA GLN A 120 10.35 -11.18 -2.62
C GLN A 120 11.25 -10.11 -1.99
N ALA A 121 12.15 -10.51 -1.08
CA ALA A 121 13.04 -9.59 -0.40
C ALA A 121 14.09 -8.96 -1.34
N MET A 122 14.51 -9.68 -2.38
CA MET A 122 15.39 -9.13 -3.42
C MET A 122 14.69 -8.01 -4.20
N ILE A 123 13.41 -8.20 -4.54
CA ILE A 123 12.63 -7.21 -5.27
C ILE A 123 12.23 -6.04 -4.34
N GLN A 124 12.00 -6.28 -3.05
CA GLN A 124 11.71 -5.22 -2.07
C GLN A 124 12.80 -4.15 -1.99
N ILE A 125 14.06 -4.54 -2.13
CA ILE A 125 15.22 -3.64 -2.05
C ILE A 125 15.81 -3.31 -3.42
N TYR A 126 15.00 -3.36 -4.43
CA TYR A 126 15.35 -3.13 -5.81
C TYR A 126 16.28 -1.92 -6.00
N HIS A 127 17.51 -2.16 -6.50
CA HIS A 127 18.57 -1.15 -6.68
C HIS A 127 18.93 -0.29 -5.44
N VAL A 128 18.57 -0.71 -4.23
CA VAL A 128 19.06 -0.05 -3.01
C VAL A 128 20.58 -0.13 -2.94
N THR A 129 21.24 1.00 -2.68
CA THR A 129 22.70 1.10 -2.66
C THR A 129 23.23 1.38 -1.26
N SER A 130 24.51 1.08 -1.06
CA SER A 130 25.24 1.50 0.13
C SER A 130 25.57 3.00 0.05
N SER A 131 25.19 3.77 1.06
CA SER A 131 25.51 5.22 1.12
C SER A 131 27.01 5.50 1.21
N SER A 132 27.82 4.51 1.60
CA SER A 132 29.27 4.68 1.76
C SER A 132 30.06 4.35 0.50
N THR A 133 29.59 3.39 -0.32
CA THR A 133 30.31 2.91 -1.51
C THR A 133 29.58 3.23 -2.82
N GLY A 134 28.26 3.48 -2.77
CA GLY A 134 27.40 3.59 -3.94
C GLY A 134 27.10 2.27 -4.63
N ASP A 135 27.59 1.13 -4.09
CA ASP A 135 27.36 -0.18 -4.67
C ASP A 135 25.95 -0.70 -4.35
N GLU A 136 25.32 -1.38 -5.29
CA GLU A 136 24.04 -2.05 -5.07
C GLU A 136 24.16 -3.14 -4.01
N LEU A 137 23.24 -3.16 -3.05
CA LEU A 137 23.29 -4.07 -1.91
C LEU A 137 23.14 -5.52 -2.35
N ALA A 138 22.20 -5.80 -3.23
CA ALA A 138 21.94 -7.14 -3.70
C ALA A 138 23.12 -7.75 -4.47
N GLY A 139 23.99 -6.91 -5.06
CA GLY A 139 25.16 -7.33 -5.85
C GLY A 139 26.46 -7.41 -5.08
N THR A 140 26.54 -6.93 -3.85
CA THR A 140 27.80 -6.82 -3.14
C THR A 140 28.05 -8.00 -2.17
N PRO A 141 29.18 -8.74 -2.32
CA PRO A 141 29.51 -9.87 -1.44
C PRO A 141 29.57 -9.52 0.04
N GLN A 142 29.86 -8.27 0.40
CA GLN A 142 29.99 -7.81 1.78
C GLN A 142 28.68 -7.88 2.58
N TYR A 143 27.51 -7.93 1.93
CA TYR A 143 26.22 -8.14 2.60
C TYR A 143 25.94 -9.63 2.88
N ASN A 144 26.80 -10.48 2.38
CA ASN A 144 26.70 -11.92 2.46
C ASN A 144 27.65 -12.52 3.52
N ASP A 145 28.49 -11.69 4.15
CA ASP A 145 29.55 -12.13 5.07
C ASP A 145 29.05 -12.42 6.49
N GLY A 146 27.89 -12.96 6.61
CA GLY A 146 27.41 -13.43 7.89
C GLY A 146 25.92 -13.24 8.09
N TYR A 147 25.37 -14.12 8.88
CA TYR A 147 23.95 -14.23 9.19
C TYR A 147 23.30 -12.92 9.65
N TRP A 148 24.05 -12.06 10.33
CA TRP A 148 23.58 -10.78 10.87
C TRP A 148 23.75 -9.58 9.91
N GLN A 149 24.57 -9.72 8.90
CA GLN A 149 24.93 -8.64 7.99
C GLN A 149 24.09 -8.61 6.72
N ALA A 150 23.31 -9.67 6.48
CA ALA A 150 22.48 -9.79 5.30
C ALA A 150 21.12 -9.05 5.43
N SER A 151 20.72 -8.68 6.63
CA SER A 151 19.42 -8.03 6.85
C SER A 151 19.54 -6.51 6.87
N ILE A 152 18.74 -5.83 6.06
CA ILE A 152 18.66 -4.37 5.99
C ILE A 152 17.45 -3.93 6.80
N TYR A 153 17.63 -2.89 7.64
CA TYR A 153 16.52 -2.31 8.39
C TYR A 153 15.53 -1.66 7.44
N ASN A 154 14.26 -1.97 7.64
CA ASN A 154 13.17 -1.28 6.97
C ASN A 154 13.08 0.18 7.48
N PRO A 155 13.28 1.20 6.63
CA PRO A 155 13.19 2.60 7.06
C PRO A 155 11.78 2.99 7.49
N HIS A 156 10.77 2.23 7.05
CA HIS A 156 9.35 2.43 7.37
C HIS A 156 8.86 1.56 8.53
N TYR A 157 9.75 0.84 9.23
CA TYR A 157 9.35 -0.03 10.33
C TYR A 157 8.67 0.74 11.47
N GLN A 158 7.45 0.34 11.77
CA GLN A 158 6.52 1.12 12.60
C GLN A 158 6.60 0.82 14.09
N MET A 159 6.95 -0.39 14.47
CA MET A 159 6.96 -0.79 15.87
C MET A 159 8.35 -0.71 16.47
N GLY A 160 8.53 0.18 17.43
CA GLY A 160 9.66 0.08 18.35
C GLY A 160 9.63 -1.26 19.09
N SER A 161 10.80 -1.71 19.60
CA SER A 161 10.86 -2.93 20.40
C SER A 161 9.98 -2.79 21.65
N ILE A 162 8.94 -3.60 21.77
CA ILE A 162 8.23 -3.81 23.01
C ILE A 162 9.21 -4.56 23.93
N ARG A 163 9.77 -3.87 24.90
CA ARG A 163 10.64 -4.54 25.88
C ARG A 163 9.76 -5.23 26.91
N SER A 164 10.05 -6.52 27.15
CA SER A 164 9.42 -7.27 28.23
C SER A 164 9.64 -6.59 29.58
N GLY A 165 8.56 -6.27 30.29
CA GLY A 165 8.58 -5.93 31.70
C GLY A 165 8.15 -4.54 32.11
N ASP A 166 8.30 -3.53 31.28
CA ASP A 166 7.76 -2.18 31.51
C ASP A 166 6.83 -1.79 30.37
N TYR A 167 5.58 -2.23 30.47
CA TYR A 167 4.49 -1.67 29.66
C TYR A 167 4.10 -0.28 30.17
N THR A 168 5.06 0.60 30.34
CA THR A 168 4.75 2.01 30.14
C THR A 168 4.48 2.11 28.67
N ILE A 169 3.21 2.26 28.36
CA ILE A 169 2.71 2.56 27.03
C ILE A 169 3.31 3.90 26.62
N SER A 170 4.59 3.92 26.29
CA SER A 170 5.03 4.78 25.22
C SER A 170 4.31 4.20 24.02
N ASN A 171 3.17 4.79 23.68
CA ASN A 171 2.35 4.47 22.55
C ASN A 171 3.26 3.91 21.44
N PRO A 172 3.13 2.64 21.01
CA PRO A 172 3.98 2.12 19.93
C PRO A 172 3.87 2.98 18.68
N TYR A 173 2.79 3.77 18.56
CA TYR A 173 2.59 4.78 17.53
C TYR A 173 3.23 6.13 17.84
N MET A 174 3.67 6.42 19.06
CA MET A 174 4.48 7.60 19.33
C MET A 174 5.91 7.44 18.79
N ASN A 175 6.39 6.22 18.61
CA ASN A 175 7.63 6.00 17.89
C ASN A 175 7.52 6.34 16.39
N TRP A 176 6.34 6.29 15.80
CA TRP A 176 6.07 6.89 14.50
C TRP A 176 6.34 8.39 14.49
N TYR A 177 5.85 9.06 15.49
CA TYR A 177 5.91 10.53 15.61
C TYR A 177 7.29 11.02 16.00
N ASN A 178 8.02 10.23 16.78
CA ASN A 178 9.28 10.59 17.40
C ASN A 178 10.45 9.72 16.96
N ALA A 179 10.20 8.70 16.16
CA ALA A 179 11.28 7.84 15.76
C ALA A 179 12.28 8.57 14.89
N ALA A 180 13.50 8.19 15.10
CA ALA A 180 14.64 8.62 14.30
C ALA A 180 14.51 8.31 12.78
N THR A 181 13.45 7.64 12.37
CA THR A 181 13.09 7.41 10.98
C THR A 181 12.61 8.65 10.24
N ARG A 182 12.24 9.72 10.97
CA ARG A 182 11.87 11.03 10.40
C ARG A 182 10.71 11.04 9.40
N ILE A 183 10.02 9.93 9.25
CA ILE A 183 8.84 9.88 8.40
C ILE A 183 7.67 10.26 9.27
N THR A 184 7.16 11.47 9.07
CA THR A 184 5.95 11.94 9.72
C THR A 184 4.74 11.30 9.05
N ARG A 185 3.59 11.25 9.74
CA ARG A 185 2.34 10.77 9.15
C ARG A 185 2.01 11.50 7.83
N GLN A 186 2.41 12.77 7.71
CA GLN A 186 2.23 13.55 6.48
C GLN A 186 3.12 13.06 5.34
N GLU A 187 4.30 12.56 5.64
CA GLU A 187 5.23 11.98 4.66
C GLU A 187 4.76 10.59 4.20
N TYR A 188 3.94 9.92 5.00
CA TYR A 188 3.28 8.67 4.64
C TYR A 188 2.18 8.81 3.61
N GLN A 189 1.64 9.98 3.44
CA GLN A 189 0.54 10.32 2.56
C GLN A 189 1.03 10.84 1.20
N VAL A 190 2.17 10.41 0.71
CA VAL A 190 2.72 10.82 -0.58
C VAL A 190 2.15 9.95 -1.69
N GLU A 191 2.02 10.49 -2.86
CA GLU A 191 1.40 9.87 -4.04
C GLU A 191 2.04 8.56 -4.47
N SER A 192 3.30 8.39 -4.15
CA SER A 192 4.04 7.17 -4.40
C SER A 192 4.93 6.87 -3.20
N PHE A 193 4.76 5.71 -2.64
CA PHE A 193 5.63 5.15 -1.63
C PHE A 193 7.10 5.18 -2.06
N ARG A 194 7.38 4.90 -3.34
CA ARG A 194 8.73 4.96 -3.92
C ARG A 194 9.34 6.36 -3.88
N ARG A 195 8.57 7.39 -4.20
CA ARG A 195 9.07 8.77 -4.22
C ARG A 195 9.47 9.27 -2.84
N GLN A 196 8.87 8.72 -1.79
CA GLN A 196 9.19 9.10 -0.41
C GLN A 196 10.49 8.50 0.10
N ASN A 197 10.92 7.40 -0.48
CA ASN A 197 12.15 6.74 -0.09
C ASN A 197 13.38 7.48 -0.61
N ALA A 198 13.32 8.81 -0.71
CA ALA A 198 14.45 9.64 -1.05
C ALA A 198 15.33 9.86 0.17
N GLY A 199 16.48 9.20 0.21
CA GLY A 199 17.51 9.50 1.17
C GLY A 199 18.13 8.31 1.91
N ALA A 200 19.24 8.60 2.56
CA ALA A 200 20.04 7.61 3.27
C ALA A 200 19.48 7.35 4.68
N TYR A 201 19.23 6.09 4.99
CA TYR A 201 18.87 5.62 6.32
C TYR A 201 19.75 4.43 6.70
N GLY A 202 20.33 4.45 7.91
CA GLY A 202 21.11 3.32 8.43
C GLY A 202 22.31 2.90 7.60
N GLY A 203 22.85 3.78 6.75
CA GLY A 203 23.97 3.49 5.85
C GLY A 203 23.56 3.07 4.44
N TYR A 204 22.29 3.13 4.09
CA TYR A 204 21.75 2.74 2.80
C TYR A 204 21.00 3.90 2.14
N ASP A 205 21.03 3.94 0.82
CA ASP A 205 20.25 4.87 0.01
C ASP A 205 19.10 4.11 -0.66
N TYR A 206 17.88 4.48 -0.30
CA TYR A 206 16.67 3.84 -0.78
C TYR A 206 16.02 4.56 -1.96
N ALA A 207 16.53 5.71 -2.35
CA ALA A 207 15.98 6.66 -3.33
C ALA A 207 15.13 6.03 -4.45
N GLY A 208 13.83 5.90 -4.26
CA GLY A 208 12.89 5.35 -5.24
C GLY A 208 12.99 3.83 -5.48
N ASN A 209 13.72 3.09 -4.65
CA ASN A 209 14.08 1.69 -4.87
C ASN A 209 13.51 0.71 -3.84
N LEU A 210 12.43 1.07 -3.16
CA LEU A 210 11.65 0.16 -2.32
C LEU A 210 10.29 -0.14 -2.96
N PHE A 211 9.90 -1.42 -2.91
CA PHE A 211 8.56 -1.85 -3.27
C PHE A 211 7.92 -2.60 -2.11
N ILE A 212 6.60 -2.50 -2.01
CA ILE A 212 5.79 -3.42 -1.22
C ILE A 212 5.55 -4.65 -2.10
N VAL A 213 6.09 -5.79 -1.70
CA VAL A 213 6.03 -7.01 -2.53
C VAL A 213 5.24 -8.08 -1.81
N THR A 214 4.32 -8.73 -2.53
CA THR A 214 3.57 -9.90 -2.06
C THR A 214 3.53 -10.99 -3.13
N ARG A 215 2.94 -12.17 -2.80
CA ARG A 215 2.78 -13.27 -3.74
C ARG A 215 1.34 -13.78 -3.76
N LEU A 216 0.83 -14.06 -4.96
CA LEU A 216 -0.34 -14.88 -5.19
C LEU A 216 0.12 -16.31 -5.38
N ASP A 217 0.09 -17.10 -4.29
CA ASP A 217 0.67 -18.43 -4.26
C ASP A 217 -0.02 -19.33 -3.23
N GLY A 218 0.17 -20.63 -3.35
CA GLY A 218 -0.36 -21.65 -2.47
C GLY A 218 0.24 -23.01 -2.82
N PHE A 219 -0.51 -24.09 -2.72
CA PHE A 219 -0.06 -25.39 -3.17
C PHE A 219 -0.19 -25.58 -4.69
N ASP A 220 -1.13 -24.86 -5.31
CA ASP A 220 -1.38 -24.86 -6.76
C ASP A 220 -1.88 -23.49 -7.22
N HIS A 221 -2.22 -23.36 -8.49
CA HIS A 221 -2.72 -22.11 -9.06
C HIS A 221 -4.18 -21.81 -8.67
N ASP A 222 -4.94 -22.82 -8.24
CA ASP A 222 -6.30 -22.61 -7.71
C ASP A 222 -6.22 -21.89 -6.35
N ASP A 223 -5.30 -22.28 -5.47
CA ASP A 223 -5.03 -21.54 -4.22
C ASP A 223 -4.67 -20.06 -4.49
N ALA A 224 -3.88 -19.80 -5.55
CA ALA A 224 -3.50 -18.44 -5.92
C ALA A 224 -4.72 -17.62 -6.43
N ARG A 225 -5.63 -18.22 -7.18
CA ARG A 225 -6.90 -17.61 -7.60
C ARG A 225 -7.82 -17.35 -6.42
N ASP A 226 -7.94 -18.33 -5.53
CA ASP A 226 -8.73 -18.20 -4.31
C ASP A 226 -8.27 -17.04 -3.43
N LEU A 227 -6.96 -16.71 -3.41
CA LEU A 227 -6.46 -15.50 -2.74
C LEU A 227 -7.04 -14.23 -3.36
N VAL A 228 -7.12 -14.16 -4.69
CA VAL A 228 -7.72 -13.02 -5.42
C VAL A 228 -9.20 -12.89 -5.06
N ASP A 229 -9.96 -13.99 -5.16
CA ASP A 229 -11.39 -13.99 -4.88
C ASP A 229 -11.70 -13.53 -3.45
N ARG A 230 -10.96 -14.07 -2.47
CA ARG A 230 -11.12 -13.71 -1.07
C ARG A 230 -10.71 -12.25 -0.80
N ALA A 231 -9.68 -11.76 -1.48
CA ALA A 231 -9.23 -10.38 -1.35
C ALA A 231 -10.28 -9.38 -1.86
N VAL A 232 -10.84 -9.65 -3.05
CA VAL A 232 -11.92 -8.81 -3.61
C VAL A 232 -13.18 -8.88 -2.74
N ALA A 233 -13.55 -10.10 -2.29
CA ALA A 233 -14.72 -10.28 -1.43
C ALA A 233 -14.58 -9.67 -0.04
N ALA A 234 -13.36 -9.40 0.41
CA ALA A 234 -13.07 -8.85 1.73
C ALA A 234 -13.15 -7.33 1.80
N ASP A 235 -12.91 -6.63 0.69
CA ASP A 235 -12.81 -5.17 0.68
C ASP A 235 -14.08 -4.52 1.28
N GLY A 236 -13.90 -3.65 2.28
CA GLY A 236 -14.98 -2.90 2.93
C GLY A 236 -15.99 -3.73 3.74
N THR A 237 -15.72 -5.01 4.02
CA THR A 237 -16.67 -5.89 4.74
C THR A 237 -16.68 -5.72 6.25
N PHE A 238 -15.65 -5.11 6.82
CA PHE A 238 -15.48 -4.92 8.27
C PHE A 238 -15.66 -6.23 9.04
N PRO A 239 -14.80 -7.25 8.83
CA PRO A 239 -14.94 -8.57 9.43
C PRO A 239 -15.17 -8.50 10.94
N SER A 240 -16.13 -9.27 11.44
CA SER A 240 -16.50 -9.30 12.85
C SER A 240 -15.98 -10.53 13.59
N ALA A 241 -15.36 -11.46 12.88
CA ALA A 241 -14.78 -12.65 13.47
C ALA A 241 -13.57 -12.32 14.37
N GLU A 242 -13.18 -13.28 15.16
CA GLU A 242 -12.16 -13.12 16.18
C GLU A 242 -10.76 -12.92 15.59
N ILE A 243 -10.01 -11.97 16.13
CA ILE A 243 -8.55 -11.91 15.99
C ILE A 243 -7.95 -12.80 17.07
N LEU A 244 -7.51 -13.99 16.68
CA LEU A 244 -6.97 -14.99 17.58
C LEU A 244 -5.45 -14.92 17.63
N CYS A 245 -4.91 -14.51 18.76
CA CYS A 245 -3.50 -14.60 19.08
C CYS A 245 -3.26 -15.70 20.10
N MET A 246 -2.38 -16.64 19.80
CA MET A 246 -2.06 -17.76 20.67
C MET A 246 -0.58 -17.77 21.04
N GLN A 247 -0.29 -18.06 22.30
CA GLN A 247 1.07 -18.21 22.82
C GLN A 247 1.92 -19.11 21.92
N GLY A 248 3.23 -18.81 21.79
CA GLY A 248 4.17 -19.68 21.11
C GLY A 248 4.39 -21.02 21.82
N SER A 249 4.64 -22.08 21.05
CA SER A 249 4.76 -23.45 21.57
C SER A 249 6.02 -23.72 22.43
N ASP A 250 7.02 -22.88 22.30
CA ASP A 250 8.30 -22.98 23.01
C ASP A 250 8.94 -21.58 23.14
N GLU A 251 9.99 -21.46 23.96
CA GLU A 251 10.62 -20.19 24.29
C GLU A 251 11.09 -19.39 23.05
N PRO A 252 11.77 -19.95 22.04
CA PRO A 252 12.11 -19.18 20.84
C PRO A 252 10.91 -18.67 20.05
N ARG A 253 9.79 -19.43 20.01
CA ARG A 253 8.58 -19.09 19.28
C ARG A 253 7.64 -18.20 20.06
N ALA A 254 7.79 -18.15 21.38
CA ALA A 254 7.11 -17.24 22.29
C ALA A 254 7.77 -15.84 22.36
N ALA A 255 8.84 -15.59 21.62
CA ALA A 255 9.55 -14.32 21.62
C ALA A 255 8.66 -13.10 21.27
N ARG A 256 7.52 -13.34 20.62
CA ARG A 256 6.55 -12.32 20.18
C ARG A 256 5.27 -12.29 21.00
N ASP A 257 5.12 -13.17 22.00
CA ASP A 257 3.94 -13.22 22.87
C ASP A 257 3.61 -11.87 23.52
N PRO A 258 4.60 -11.09 24.05
CA PRO A 258 4.33 -9.79 24.64
C PRO A 258 3.71 -8.78 23.65
N GLU A 259 4.09 -8.85 22.37
CA GLU A 259 3.53 -8.00 21.32
C GLU A 259 2.07 -8.39 21.04
N CYS A 260 1.81 -9.69 20.93
CA CYS A 260 0.47 -10.23 20.69
C CYS A 260 -0.48 -9.89 21.84
N GLU A 261 -0.07 -10.12 23.09
CA GLU A 261 -0.87 -9.75 24.28
C GLU A 261 -1.19 -8.25 24.31
N TYR A 262 -0.21 -7.42 23.99
CA TYR A 262 -0.39 -5.96 23.91
C TYR A 262 -1.42 -5.59 22.84
N VAL A 263 -1.27 -6.11 21.62
CA VAL A 263 -2.15 -5.82 20.48
C VAL A 263 -3.59 -6.28 20.75
N VAL A 264 -3.77 -7.49 21.24
CA VAL A 264 -5.09 -8.02 21.57
C VAL A 264 -5.80 -7.12 22.58
N ARG A 265 -5.11 -6.69 23.62
CA ARG A 265 -5.68 -5.78 24.64
C ARG A 265 -6.14 -4.46 24.01
N HIS A 266 -5.39 -3.92 23.05
CA HIS A 266 -5.76 -2.66 22.39
C HIS A 266 -6.91 -2.84 21.41
N LEU A 267 -6.95 -3.96 20.70
CA LEU A 267 -8.07 -4.29 19.81
C LEU A 267 -9.38 -4.46 20.60
N ASP A 268 -9.32 -5.18 21.72
CA ASP A 268 -10.47 -5.36 22.61
C ASP A 268 -10.98 -4.04 23.17
N MET A 269 -10.07 -3.16 23.64
CA MET A 269 -10.43 -1.80 24.06
C MET A 269 -11.06 -0.96 22.94
N ALA A 270 -10.73 -1.24 21.70
CA ALA A 270 -11.29 -0.59 20.51
C ALA A 270 -12.59 -1.24 20.01
N GLY A 271 -13.11 -2.24 20.72
CA GLY A 271 -14.35 -2.94 20.38
C GLY A 271 -14.19 -3.99 19.27
N ILE A 272 -12.95 -4.39 18.93
CA ILE A 272 -12.69 -5.50 18.01
C ILE A 272 -12.54 -6.78 18.82
N THR A 273 -13.29 -7.80 18.45
CA THR A 273 -13.18 -9.12 19.09
C THR A 273 -11.77 -9.68 18.92
N ALA A 274 -11.00 -9.74 19.99
CA ALA A 274 -9.64 -10.25 19.97
C ALA A 274 -9.35 -11.07 21.23
N THR A 275 -8.66 -12.19 21.07
CA THR A 275 -8.35 -13.11 22.15
C THR A 275 -6.86 -13.40 22.21
N TRP A 276 -6.29 -13.31 23.41
CA TRP A 276 -4.99 -13.84 23.76
C TRP A 276 -5.16 -15.20 24.43
N LEU A 277 -4.80 -16.28 23.73
CA LEU A 277 -4.90 -17.65 24.23
C LEU A 277 -3.57 -18.13 24.82
N THR A 278 -3.57 -18.49 26.08
CA THR A 278 -2.45 -19.08 26.81
C THR A 278 -2.98 -20.12 27.80
N PRO A 279 -2.29 -21.30 27.98
CA PRO A 279 -1.10 -21.73 27.25
C PRO A 279 -1.37 -22.11 25.80
N PHE A 280 -0.29 -22.36 25.05
CA PHE A 280 -0.35 -22.88 23.67
C PHE A 280 -1.21 -24.14 23.60
N ASP A 281 -2.14 -24.16 22.64
CA ASP A 281 -2.97 -25.31 22.30
C ASP A 281 -2.91 -25.62 20.79
N GLY A 282 -2.03 -26.51 20.40
CA GLY A 282 -1.89 -26.95 19.00
C GLY A 282 -3.05 -27.78 18.45
N ALA A 283 -4.00 -28.17 19.31
CA ALA A 283 -5.21 -28.91 18.95
C ALA A 283 -6.45 -28.01 18.86
N LEU A 284 -6.30 -26.71 19.11
CA LEU A 284 -7.39 -25.73 19.06
C LEU A 284 -8.11 -25.75 17.71
N THR A 285 -9.44 -25.89 17.73
CA THR A 285 -10.30 -25.91 16.54
C THR A 285 -11.64 -25.25 16.81
N GLY A 286 -12.40 -24.95 15.75
CA GLY A 286 -13.79 -24.48 15.86
C GLY A 286 -13.93 -22.97 16.01
N HIS A 287 -12.86 -22.18 15.85
CA HIS A 287 -12.95 -20.73 15.82
C HIS A 287 -13.24 -20.23 14.41
N THR A 288 -14.02 -19.17 14.31
CA THR A 288 -14.11 -18.33 13.11
C THR A 288 -13.22 -17.12 13.33
N VAL A 289 -12.24 -16.90 12.44
CA VAL A 289 -11.20 -15.93 12.66
C VAL A 289 -11.07 -14.93 11.51
N SER A 290 -10.82 -13.67 11.83
CA SER A 290 -10.36 -12.63 10.91
C SER A 290 -8.83 -12.44 10.95
N ALA A 291 -8.16 -13.01 11.96
CA ALA A 291 -6.72 -13.19 11.97
C ALA A 291 -6.32 -14.36 12.90
N TYR A 292 -5.20 -15.02 12.55
CA TYR A 292 -4.62 -16.07 13.39
C TYR A 292 -3.13 -15.90 13.54
N TRP A 293 -2.66 -15.57 14.74
CA TRP A 293 -1.26 -15.23 15.07
C TRP A 293 -0.72 -16.17 16.13
N THR A 294 0.39 -16.86 15.86
CA THR A 294 1.00 -17.81 16.80
C THR A 294 2.47 -18.10 16.46
N GLY A 295 3.10 -19.01 17.17
CA GLY A 295 4.46 -19.50 16.90
C GLY A 295 4.60 -20.98 17.20
N THR A 296 4.73 -21.83 16.17
CA THR A 296 4.94 -23.28 16.37
C THR A 296 5.44 -23.96 15.10
N ALA A 297 6.23 -25.02 15.28
CA ALA A 297 6.68 -25.86 14.17
C ALA A 297 5.58 -26.75 13.59
N GLY A 298 4.58 -27.11 14.38
CA GLY A 298 3.57 -28.10 14.00
C GLY A 298 2.13 -27.67 14.34
N LEU A 299 1.51 -26.89 13.47
CA LEU A 299 0.13 -26.37 13.66
C LEU A 299 -0.92 -26.99 12.72
N ARG A 300 -0.58 -28.06 12.02
CA ARG A 300 -1.39 -28.59 10.89
C ARG A 300 -2.88 -28.73 11.20
N ASN A 301 -3.24 -29.38 12.32
CA ASN A 301 -4.64 -29.59 12.70
C ASN A 301 -5.31 -28.30 13.17
N GLY A 302 -4.56 -27.43 13.84
CA GLY A 302 -5.04 -26.12 14.29
C GLY A 302 -5.33 -25.15 13.14
N ILE A 303 -4.76 -25.36 11.96
CA ILE A 303 -5.08 -24.54 10.76
C ILE A 303 -6.40 -25.02 10.14
N ALA A 304 -6.47 -26.30 9.78
CA ALA A 304 -7.63 -26.86 9.08
C ALA A 304 -8.91 -26.90 9.93
N GLY A 305 -8.78 -26.80 11.25
CA GLY A 305 -9.91 -26.80 12.19
C GLY A 305 -10.53 -25.43 12.45
N GLN A 306 -9.98 -24.35 11.87
CA GLN A 306 -10.56 -23.01 11.94
C GLN A 306 -11.39 -22.70 10.67
N THR A 307 -12.28 -21.72 10.80
CA THR A 307 -12.95 -21.06 9.66
C THR A 307 -12.33 -19.66 9.49
N TYR A 308 -11.90 -19.34 8.30
CA TYR A 308 -11.30 -18.04 7.98
C TYR A 308 -12.33 -17.17 7.24
N GLU A 309 -12.64 -15.98 7.77
CA GLU A 309 -13.45 -15.00 7.03
C GLU A 309 -12.64 -14.41 5.84
N PRO A 310 -13.29 -14.00 4.76
CA PRO A 310 -12.63 -13.21 3.74
C PRO A 310 -11.89 -12.01 4.35
N GLY A 311 -10.64 -11.79 3.96
CA GLY A 311 -9.78 -10.80 4.60
C GLY A 311 -8.94 -11.33 5.77
N ALA A 312 -9.10 -12.59 6.18
CA ALA A 312 -8.33 -13.15 7.30
C ALA A 312 -6.83 -13.21 7.00
N ILE A 313 -6.01 -12.65 7.90
CA ILE A 313 -4.55 -12.67 7.80
C ILE A 313 -3.89 -13.54 8.88
N THR A 314 -2.74 -14.13 8.55
CA THR A 314 -2.11 -15.12 9.44
C THR A 314 -0.60 -14.95 9.54
N CYS A 315 -0.04 -15.26 10.71
CA CYS A 315 1.38 -15.38 10.92
C CYS A 315 1.70 -16.50 11.92
N ASN A 316 2.54 -17.42 11.50
CA ASN A 316 3.06 -18.48 12.38
C ASN A 316 4.57 -18.35 12.47
N LEU A 317 5.09 -17.95 13.62
CA LEU A 317 6.53 -17.86 13.85
C LEU A 317 7.14 -19.26 13.84
N THR A 318 7.75 -19.60 12.70
CA THR A 318 8.43 -20.88 12.49
C THR A 318 9.50 -20.73 11.43
N SER A 319 10.64 -21.44 11.59
CA SER A 319 11.87 -21.21 10.83
C SER A 319 11.72 -21.39 9.32
N THR A 320 10.87 -22.30 8.85
CA THR A 320 10.83 -22.71 7.45
C THR A 320 9.40 -22.79 6.89
N GLY A 321 8.48 -21.95 7.40
CA GLY A 321 7.08 -21.97 6.96
C GLY A 321 6.89 -21.70 5.46
N ALA A 322 7.79 -20.93 4.85
CA ALA A 322 7.82 -20.66 3.41
C ALA A 322 9.00 -21.31 2.70
N ALA A 323 9.62 -22.36 3.30
CA ALA A 323 10.65 -23.10 2.57
C ALA A 323 10.10 -23.58 1.22
N PRO A 324 10.89 -23.50 0.12
CA PRO A 324 10.39 -23.82 -1.21
C PRO A 324 9.69 -25.18 -1.33
N THR A 325 10.16 -26.19 -0.57
CA THR A 325 9.54 -27.53 -0.54
C THR A 325 8.11 -27.52 0.01
N ASN A 326 7.76 -26.52 0.79
CA ASN A 326 6.46 -26.42 1.46
C ASN A 326 5.32 -25.99 0.52
N PHE A 327 5.60 -25.64 -0.74
CA PHE A 327 4.62 -25.22 -1.74
C PHE A 327 4.29 -26.28 -2.79
N PHE A 328 4.97 -27.44 -2.74
CA PHE A 328 4.78 -28.46 -3.77
C PHE A 328 4.10 -29.71 -3.22
N CYS A 329 3.02 -30.11 -3.89
CA CYS A 329 2.33 -31.35 -3.60
C CYS A 329 3.14 -32.56 -4.13
N SER A 330 2.76 -33.77 -3.68
CA SER A 330 3.22 -35.02 -4.28
C SER A 330 2.83 -35.08 -5.77
N SER A 331 3.56 -35.88 -6.55
CA SER A 331 3.35 -35.98 -7.99
C SER A 331 1.94 -36.46 -8.39
N ASP A 332 1.24 -37.15 -7.49
CA ASP A 332 -0.16 -37.58 -7.65
C ASP A 332 -1.18 -36.56 -7.12
N GLY A 333 -0.72 -35.42 -6.60
CA GLY A 333 -1.56 -34.36 -6.04
C GLY A 333 -2.25 -34.70 -4.71
N THR A 334 -2.03 -35.90 -4.17
CA THR A 334 -2.80 -36.37 -3.00
C THR A 334 -2.32 -35.83 -1.66
N THR A 335 -1.04 -35.41 -1.60
CA THR A 335 -0.41 -34.93 -0.37
C THR A 335 0.18 -33.54 -0.59
N CYS A 336 -0.33 -32.53 0.11
CA CYS A 336 0.18 -31.15 0.06
C CYS A 336 0.56 -30.65 1.46
N PRO A 337 1.81 -30.20 1.64
CA PRO A 337 2.94 -30.41 0.73
C PRO A 337 3.44 -31.86 0.75
N ALA A 338 4.14 -32.28 -0.30
CA ALA A 338 4.75 -33.62 -0.39
C ALA A 338 5.79 -33.87 0.74
N SER A 339 6.48 -32.81 1.13
CA SER A 339 7.48 -32.82 2.21
C SER A 339 7.41 -31.51 2.96
N GLU A 340 7.29 -31.57 4.26
CA GLU A 340 7.14 -30.42 5.14
C GLU A 340 8.03 -30.61 6.38
N SER A 341 8.98 -29.70 6.56
CA SER A 341 9.83 -29.71 7.76
C SER A 341 9.14 -29.03 8.95
N GLN A 342 8.48 -27.91 8.67
CA GLN A 342 7.65 -27.14 9.59
C GLN A 342 6.40 -26.67 8.86
N THR A 343 5.38 -26.24 9.60
CA THR A 343 4.07 -25.90 9.06
C THR A 343 4.16 -24.91 7.89
N SER A 344 3.69 -25.36 6.72
CA SER A 344 3.63 -24.53 5.50
C SER A 344 2.63 -23.39 5.63
N ILE A 345 3.01 -22.20 5.17
CA ILE A 345 2.07 -21.06 5.07
C ILE A 345 0.99 -21.28 4.00
N ALA A 346 1.26 -22.10 2.97
CA ALA A 346 0.26 -22.47 1.97
C ALA A 346 -0.93 -23.25 2.58
N ARG A 347 -0.77 -23.86 3.76
CA ARG A 347 -1.88 -24.49 4.48
C ARG A 347 -2.93 -23.48 4.94
N PHE A 348 -2.50 -22.30 5.36
CA PHE A 348 -3.42 -21.22 5.73
C PHE A 348 -4.23 -20.76 4.52
N VAL A 349 -3.57 -20.59 3.39
CA VAL A 349 -4.24 -20.23 2.12
C VAL A 349 -5.27 -21.29 1.74
N ARG A 350 -4.88 -22.59 1.72
CA ARG A 350 -5.78 -23.71 1.42
C ARG A 350 -6.93 -23.82 2.41
N ALA A 351 -6.74 -23.39 3.65
CA ALA A 351 -7.78 -23.38 4.69
C ALA A 351 -8.72 -22.15 4.61
N GLY A 352 -8.44 -21.17 3.75
CA GLY A 352 -9.30 -20.01 3.53
C GLY A 352 -8.71 -18.65 3.94
N ALA A 353 -7.48 -18.59 4.46
CA ALA A 353 -6.85 -17.30 4.76
C ALA A 353 -6.60 -16.48 3.50
N THR A 354 -6.77 -15.16 3.60
CA THR A 354 -6.53 -14.19 2.52
C THR A 354 -5.08 -13.70 2.51
N GLY A 355 -4.39 -13.80 3.66
CA GLY A 355 -2.97 -13.46 3.76
C GLY A 355 -2.22 -14.36 4.73
N ALA A 356 -0.95 -14.67 4.41
CA ALA A 356 -0.10 -15.47 5.27
C ALA A 356 1.36 -15.03 5.16
N HIS A 357 2.10 -15.13 6.27
CA HIS A 357 3.53 -14.80 6.32
C HIS A 357 4.37 -16.00 6.77
N GLY A 358 5.56 -16.15 6.17
CA GLY A 358 6.56 -17.14 6.55
C GLY A 358 7.95 -16.82 6.03
N ALA A 359 8.93 -17.69 6.36
CA ALA A 359 10.31 -17.53 5.95
C ALA A 359 10.79 -18.71 5.08
N VAL A 360 11.63 -18.42 4.07
CA VAL A 360 12.16 -19.41 3.11
C VAL A 360 13.30 -20.26 3.66
N ALA A 361 13.90 -19.82 4.76
CA ALA A 361 14.98 -20.50 5.47
C ALA A 361 14.97 -20.06 6.95
N GLU A 362 15.95 -20.54 7.77
CA GLU A 362 16.05 -20.19 9.19
C GLU A 362 16.20 -18.67 9.39
N PRO A 363 15.17 -17.96 9.90
CA PRO A 363 15.21 -16.52 10.06
C PRO A 363 15.66 -16.13 11.48
N LEU A 364 15.69 -14.83 11.73
CA LEU A 364 15.70 -14.28 13.08
C LEU A 364 14.26 -14.15 13.59
N ASN A 365 13.99 -14.39 14.87
CA ASN A 365 12.66 -14.22 15.45
C ASN A 365 12.10 -12.80 15.21
N ASN A 366 12.96 -11.79 15.29
CA ASN A 366 12.62 -10.38 15.07
C ASN A 366 12.58 -9.95 13.60
N SER A 367 12.75 -10.88 12.66
CA SER A 367 12.55 -10.62 11.22
C SER A 367 11.11 -10.83 10.78
N PHE A 368 10.31 -11.54 11.57
CA PHE A 368 8.88 -11.68 11.31
C PHE A 368 8.16 -10.35 11.50
N PRO A 369 7.11 -10.08 10.73
CA PRO A 369 6.22 -8.94 10.98
C PRO A 369 5.71 -9.01 12.40
N ASN A 370 5.77 -7.92 13.16
CA ASN A 370 5.25 -7.93 14.51
C ASN A 370 3.70 -7.86 14.53
N ALA A 371 3.12 -8.08 15.71
CA ALA A 371 1.67 -8.08 15.87
C ALA A 371 1.00 -6.72 15.56
N GLY A 372 1.77 -5.64 15.44
CA GLY A 372 1.30 -4.34 14.94
C GLY A 372 0.67 -4.41 13.55
N THR A 373 1.00 -5.45 12.76
CA THR A 373 0.31 -5.78 11.51
C THR A 373 -1.21 -5.83 11.70
N LEU A 374 -1.67 -6.46 12.77
CA LEU A 374 -3.10 -6.56 13.10
C LEU A 374 -3.72 -5.20 13.40
N LEU A 375 -2.96 -4.30 14.03
CA LEU A 375 -3.43 -2.96 14.32
C LEU A 375 -3.55 -2.13 13.04
N LEU A 376 -2.52 -2.09 12.20
CA LEU A 376 -2.58 -1.33 10.95
C LEU A 376 -3.70 -1.83 10.04
N TYR A 377 -3.78 -3.14 9.87
CA TYR A 377 -4.81 -3.77 9.05
C TYR A 377 -6.22 -3.38 9.51
N THR A 378 -6.47 -3.46 10.81
CA THR A 378 -7.74 -3.04 11.40
C THR A 378 -7.96 -1.52 11.47
N PHE A 379 -6.95 -0.70 11.19
CA PHE A 379 -7.07 0.73 10.96
C PHE A 379 -7.38 1.09 9.49
N GLY A 380 -7.52 0.10 8.61
CA GLY A 380 -7.88 0.29 7.23
C GLY A 380 -6.70 0.32 6.25
N TYR A 381 -5.47 0.09 6.72
CA TYR A 381 -4.34 -0.13 5.82
C TYR A 381 -4.55 -1.42 5.02
N ASN A 382 -4.06 -1.44 3.79
CA ASN A 382 -4.14 -2.64 2.99
C ASN A 382 -3.19 -3.74 3.52
N LEU A 383 -3.36 -4.97 3.02
CA LEU A 383 -2.60 -6.14 3.44
C LEU A 383 -1.08 -5.91 3.24
N GLY A 384 -0.69 -5.44 2.06
CA GLY A 384 0.72 -5.21 1.73
C GLY A 384 1.39 -4.24 2.68
N GLU A 385 0.78 -3.08 2.90
CA GLU A 385 1.25 -2.05 3.82
C GLU A 385 1.32 -2.57 5.26
N SER A 386 0.28 -3.27 5.70
CA SER A 386 0.18 -3.77 7.08
C SER A 386 1.32 -4.72 7.44
N TYR A 387 1.66 -5.63 6.53
CA TYR A 387 2.82 -6.52 6.72
C TYR A 387 4.14 -5.78 6.56
N PHE A 388 4.30 -4.99 5.50
CA PHE A 388 5.55 -4.31 5.18
C PHE A 388 6.00 -3.36 6.29
N PHE A 389 5.11 -2.52 6.79
CA PHE A 389 5.42 -1.55 7.85
C PHE A 389 5.72 -2.19 9.21
N ASN A 390 5.37 -3.43 9.40
CA ASN A 390 5.67 -4.19 10.60
C ASN A 390 6.77 -5.23 10.42
N GLN A 391 7.38 -5.29 9.23
CA GLN A 391 8.55 -6.09 8.93
C GLN A 391 9.83 -5.30 9.22
N ARG A 392 10.60 -5.73 10.22
CA ARG A 392 11.78 -4.99 10.68
C ARG A 392 12.95 -5.00 9.70
N PHE A 393 13.13 -6.11 9.00
CA PHE A 393 14.24 -6.31 8.07
C PHE A 393 13.72 -6.57 6.66
N LEU A 394 14.29 -5.83 5.71
CA LEU A 394 14.22 -6.10 4.27
C LEU A 394 15.40 -6.99 3.87
N TYR A 395 15.52 -7.35 2.60
CA TYR A 395 16.62 -8.20 2.12
C TYR A 395 16.89 -9.39 3.06
N TRP A 396 15.83 -10.15 3.36
CA TRP A 396 15.90 -11.30 4.26
C TRP A 396 15.13 -12.48 3.66
N GLN A 397 14.48 -13.25 4.46
CA GLN A 397 13.90 -14.53 4.09
C GLN A 397 12.36 -14.53 4.08
N ASN A 398 11.76 -13.36 4.24
CA ASN A 398 10.31 -13.23 4.38
C ASN A 398 9.58 -13.42 3.06
N ILE A 399 8.43 -14.10 3.13
CA ILE A 399 7.40 -14.14 2.08
C ILE A 399 6.06 -13.76 2.72
N VAL A 400 5.32 -12.90 2.04
CA VAL A 400 3.92 -12.57 2.32
C VAL A 400 3.08 -13.08 1.17
N LEU A 401 2.11 -13.95 1.46
CA LEU A 401 1.09 -14.39 0.53
C LEU A 401 -0.15 -13.50 0.66
N GLY A 402 -0.76 -13.14 -0.45
CA GLY A 402 -1.98 -12.35 -0.54
C GLY A 402 -1.91 -11.24 -1.56
N ASP A 403 -3.07 -10.70 -1.90
CA ASP A 403 -3.21 -9.49 -2.70
C ASP A 403 -2.89 -8.26 -1.83
N PRO A 404 -1.89 -7.43 -2.20
CA PRO A 404 -1.49 -6.29 -1.38
C PRO A 404 -2.59 -5.24 -1.21
N LEU A 405 -3.52 -5.14 -2.17
CA LEU A 405 -4.59 -4.14 -2.15
C LEU A 405 -5.77 -4.50 -1.23
N THR A 406 -5.79 -5.70 -0.63
CA THR A 406 -6.87 -6.13 0.26
C THR A 406 -7.05 -5.17 1.44
N THR A 407 -8.23 -4.58 1.59
CA THR A 407 -8.55 -3.61 2.66
C THR A 407 -9.93 -3.85 3.26
N PRO A 408 -10.11 -4.86 4.13
CA PRO A 408 -11.42 -5.20 4.66
C PRO A 408 -11.95 -4.18 5.68
N TYR A 409 -11.09 -3.39 6.32
CA TYR A 409 -11.48 -2.45 7.38
C TYR A 409 -11.55 -0.99 6.93
N ALA A 410 -11.66 -0.74 5.63
CA ALA A 410 -11.91 0.59 5.09
C ALA A 410 -12.83 0.50 3.87
N GLU A 411 -13.77 1.43 3.77
CA GLU A 411 -14.64 1.57 2.62
C GLU A 411 -13.89 2.28 1.48
N ARG A 412 -14.02 1.77 0.27
CA ARG A 412 -13.45 2.42 -0.92
C ARG A 412 -14.39 3.49 -1.43
N PRO A 413 -13.89 4.67 -1.87
CA PRO A 413 -14.71 5.64 -2.59
C PRO A 413 -15.41 5.01 -3.79
N GLU A 414 -16.66 5.41 -4.01
CA GLU A 414 -17.32 5.14 -5.29
C GLU A 414 -16.82 6.12 -6.34
N VAL A 415 -16.58 5.65 -7.56
CA VAL A 415 -16.08 6.45 -8.68
C VAL A 415 -17.00 6.29 -9.87
N THR A 416 -17.43 7.40 -10.43
CA THR A 416 -18.31 7.45 -11.61
C THR A 416 -17.67 8.28 -12.71
N VAL A 417 -17.55 7.68 -13.91
CA VAL A 417 -17.26 8.41 -15.14
C VAL A 417 -18.58 8.79 -15.78
N ILE A 418 -18.84 10.09 -15.94
CA ILE A 418 -20.09 10.57 -16.53
C ILE A 418 -20.01 10.46 -18.05
N SER A 419 -20.41 9.31 -18.55
CA SER A 419 -20.46 8.98 -19.97
C SER A 419 -21.49 7.86 -20.19
N ASP A 420 -22.12 7.84 -21.33
CA ASP A 420 -22.99 6.74 -21.78
C ASP A 420 -22.24 5.71 -22.67
N GLY A 421 -20.90 5.75 -22.64
CA GLY A 421 -20.03 4.96 -23.50
C GLY A 421 -19.60 5.70 -24.76
N THR A 422 -20.13 6.93 -24.96
CA THR A 422 -19.70 7.84 -26.03
C THR A 422 -19.38 9.22 -25.45
N HIS A 423 -18.50 9.97 -26.13
CA HIS A 423 -18.13 11.30 -25.66
C HIS A 423 -17.74 12.21 -26.84
N PRO A 424 -18.28 13.44 -26.96
CA PRO A 424 -17.94 14.32 -28.06
C PRO A 424 -16.50 14.85 -27.99
N GLU A 425 -15.80 14.87 -29.12
CA GLU A 425 -14.51 15.53 -29.25
C GLU A 425 -14.62 17.01 -28.82
N GLY A 426 -13.63 17.50 -28.08
CA GLY A 426 -13.58 18.88 -27.59
C GLY A 426 -14.47 19.17 -26.38
N SER A 427 -15.22 18.19 -25.86
CA SER A 427 -16.05 18.35 -24.68
C SER A 427 -15.37 17.84 -23.41
N PRO A 428 -15.77 18.30 -22.20
CA PRO A 428 -15.21 17.85 -20.94
C PRO A 428 -15.81 16.52 -20.48
N LEU A 429 -14.98 15.49 -20.34
CA LEU A 429 -15.31 14.26 -19.61
C LEU A 429 -15.25 14.56 -18.10
N VAL A 430 -16.30 14.20 -17.38
CA VAL A 430 -16.39 14.44 -15.94
C VAL A 430 -16.27 13.13 -15.18
N VAL A 431 -15.45 13.15 -14.13
CA VAL A 431 -15.31 12.06 -13.18
C VAL A 431 -15.70 12.56 -11.79
N GLU A 432 -16.54 11.80 -11.10
CA GLU A 432 -16.98 12.10 -9.74
C GLU A 432 -16.57 10.97 -8.80
N GLY A 433 -16.01 11.33 -7.64
CA GLY A 433 -15.76 10.45 -6.53
C GLY A 433 -16.69 10.74 -5.36
N THR A 434 -17.20 9.72 -4.69
CA THR A 434 -18.04 9.90 -3.49
C THR A 434 -17.57 9.01 -2.36
N HIS A 435 -17.56 9.54 -1.14
CA HIS A 435 -17.27 8.81 0.10
C HIS A 435 -17.90 9.55 1.29
N PRO A 436 -18.41 8.84 2.34
CA PRO A 436 -19.01 9.48 3.51
C PRO A 436 -18.07 10.48 4.22
N ASP A 437 -16.79 10.20 4.28
CA ASP A 437 -15.77 11.07 4.90
C ASP A 437 -15.17 12.09 3.92
N GLY A 438 -15.71 12.15 2.69
CA GLY A 438 -15.26 13.01 1.61
C GLY A 438 -14.14 12.41 0.76
N VAL A 439 -14.07 12.86 -0.47
CA VAL A 439 -13.00 12.54 -1.43
C VAL A 439 -12.01 13.70 -1.45
N ALA A 440 -10.75 13.38 -1.38
CA ALA A 440 -9.70 14.36 -1.34
C ALA A 440 -9.03 14.59 -2.69
N ARG A 441 -9.17 13.62 -3.60
CA ARG A 441 -8.56 13.68 -4.92
C ARG A 441 -9.25 12.75 -5.90
N VAL A 442 -9.30 13.15 -7.16
CA VAL A 442 -9.66 12.32 -8.32
C VAL A 442 -8.53 12.33 -9.33
N LEU A 443 -8.25 11.15 -9.91
CA LEU A 443 -7.25 10.92 -10.95
C LEU A 443 -7.93 10.34 -12.18
N LEU A 444 -7.47 10.73 -13.35
CA LEU A 444 -7.95 10.20 -14.63
C LEU A 444 -6.76 9.68 -15.45
N TYR A 445 -6.86 8.43 -15.85
CA TYR A 445 -5.94 7.79 -16.79
C TYR A 445 -6.72 7.47 -18.08
N ILE A 446 -6.10 7.78 -19.20
CA ILE A 446 -6.57 7.42 -20.55
C ILE A 446 -5.46 6.62 -21.22
N ASP A 447 -5.81 5.43 -21.74
CA ASP A 447 -4.86 4.52 -22.35
C ASP A 447 -3.60 4.32 -21.49
N GLU A 448 -3.86 4.08 -20.18
CA GLU A 448 -2.85 3.81 -19.14
C GLU A 448 -2.00 5.04 -18.73
N ALA A 449 -2.12 6.18 -19.37
CA ALA A 449 -1.42 7.40 -19.02
C ALA A 449 -2.26 8.32 -18.14
N MET A 450 -1.70 8.82 -17.02
CA MET A 450 -2.37 9.83 -16.21
C MET A 450 -2.45 11.15 -17.00
N VAL A 451 -3.66 11.56 -17.35
CA VAL A 451 -3.91 12.78 -18.14
C VAL A 451 -4.39 13.95 -17.29
N ALA A 452 -5.02 13.67 -16.14
CA ALA A 452 -5.51 14.72 -15.26
C ALA A 452 -5.57 14.25 -13.80
N ARG A 453 -5.49 15.22 -12.89
CA ARG A 453 -5.72 15.03 -11.46
C ARG A 453 -6.23 16.33 -10.83
N GLU A 454 -7.15 16.20 -9.87
CA GLU A 454 -7.71 17.32 -9.13
C GLU A 454 -7.79 16.99 -7.64
N ASP A 455 -7.42 17.94 -6.79
CA ASP A 455 -7.57 17.85 -5.32
C ASP A 455 -9.00 18.24 -4.93
N ALA A 456 -9.97 17.50 -5.48
CA ALA A 456 -11.41 17.68 -5.33
C ALA A 456 -12.11 16.33 -5.47
N ASP A 457 -13.42 16.31 -5.24
CA ASP A 457 -14.29 15.15 -5.45
C ASP A 457 -14.75 15.01 -6.92
N THR A 458 -14.47 16.02 -7.74
CA THR A 458 -14.85 16.07 -9.16
C THR A 458 -13.66 16.52 -9.99
N LEU A 459 -13.45 15.85 -11.13
CA LEU A 459 -12.44 16.17 -12.13
C LEU A 459 -13.12 16.37 -13.48
N SER A 460 -12.66 17.36 -14.25
CA SER A 460 -13.13 17.63 -15.61
C SER A 460 -11.93 17.70 -16.56
N HIS A 461 -11.93 16.88 -17.62
CA HIS A 461 -10.86 16.82 -18.62
C HIS A 461 -11.43 16.88 -20.02
N VAL A 462 -10.89 17.76 -20.87
CA VAL A 462 -11.36 17.89 -22.26
C VAL A 462 -10.72 16.80 -23.11
N ILE A 463 -11.57 15.97 -23.74
CA ILE A 463 -11.15 14.92 -24.66
C ILE A 463 -10.73 15.58 -25.98
N THR A 464 -9.49 15.34 -26.39
CA THR A 464 -8.89 15.92 -27.59
C THR A 464 -8.62 14.90 -28.69
N GLU A 465 -8.81 13.64 -28.39
CA GLU A 465 -8.68 12.54 -29.32
C GLU A 465 -9.75 12.63 -30.43
N PRO A 466 -9.38 12.29 -31.69
CA PRO A 466 -10.28 12.49 -32.81
C PRO A 466 -11.49 11.53 -32.78
N GLU A 467 -12.56 11.95 -33.47
CA GLU A 467 -13.75 11.12 -33.68
C GLU A 467 -13.39 9.71 -34.16
N GLY A 468 -14.02 8.71 -33.55
CA GLY A 468 -13.82 7.29 -33.80
C GLY A 468 -12.73 6.64 -32.96
N SER A 469 -12.01 7.40 -32.10
CA SER A 469 -11.08 6.82 -31.13
C SER A 469 -11.85 6.05 -30.05
N GLU A 470 -11.33 4.90 -29.65
CA GLU A 470 -11.75 4.15 -28.46
C GLU A 470 -10.72 4.42 -27.37
N LEU A 471 -11.16 4.92 -26.21
CA LEU A 471 -10.33 5.31 -25.09
C LEU A 471 -10.59 4.39 -23.91
N ASP A 472 -9.56 3.75 -23.41
CA ASP A 472 -9.63 2.99 -22.17
C ASP A 472 -9.44 3.93 -20.98
N ILE A 473 -10.47 4.09 -20.18
CA ILE A 473 -10.53 4.99 -19.03
C ILE A 473 -10.34 4.19 -17.75
N LEU A 474 -9.37 4.61 -16.91
CA LEU A 474 -9.30 4.26 -15.51
C LEU A 474 -9.46 5.55 -14.70
N ALA A 475 -10.52 5.64 -13.90
CA ALA A 475 -10.74 6.74 -12.99
C ALA A 475 -10.56 6.27 -11.55
N VAL A 476 -9.87 7.07 -10.74
CA VAL A 476 -9.53 6.75 -9.35
C VAL A 476 -9.94 7.91 -8.45
N ALA A 477 -10.59 7.60 -7.32
CA ALA A 477 -10.82 8.56 -6.25
C ALA A 477 -10.08 8.13 -4.99
N ILE A 478 -9.60 9.10 -4.22
CA ILE A 478 -8.85 8.88 -2.98
C ILE A 478 -9.58 9.56 -1.83
N ALA A 479 -10.03 8.77 -0.86
CA ALA A 479 -10.55 9.26 0.40
C ALA A 479 -9.48 9.17 1.48
N ARG A 480 -9.39 10.21 2.33
CA ARG A 480 -8.36 10.31 3.37
C ARG A 480 -8.87 9.94 4.73
N ASN A 481 -7.99 9.29 5.51
CA ASN A 481 -8.23 9.02 6.91
C ASN A 481 -9.55 8.28 7.15
N VAL A 482 -9.89 7.36 6.26
CA VAL A 482 -11.17 6.62 6.25
C VAL A 482 -11.15 5.34 7.07
N GLY A 483 -10.02 5.01 7.66
CA GLY A 483 -9.93 3.85 8.54
C GLY A 483 -10.78 4.04 9.80
N VAL A 484 -11.11 2.93 10.46
CA VAL A 484 -11.99 2.92 11.63
C VAL A 484 -11.47 3.84 12.73
N THR A 485 -12.18 4.93 13.00
CA THR A 485 -11.93 5.75 14.19
C THR A 485 -12.32 4.97 15.43
N ARG A 486 -11.37 4.71 16.32
CA ARG A 486 -11.60 3.89 17.51
C ARG A 486 -11.79 4.74 18.75
N THR A 487 -12.98 4.65 19.31
CA THR A 487 -13.25 5.16 20.66
C THR A 487 -12.46 4.34 21.68
N GLY A 488 -11.75 5.01 22.60
CA GLY A 488 -10.95 4.34 23.64
C GLY A 488 -9.48 4.18 23.31
N TRP A 489 -9.04 4.54 22.10
CA TRP A 489 -7.61 4.66 21.81
C TRP A 489 -6.98 5.74 22.68
N PRO A 490 -5.79 5.52 23.28
CA PRO A 490 -5.19 6.43 24.26
C PRO A 490 -4.96 7.85 23.74
N ASN A 491 -4.90 8.03 22.43
CA ASN A 491 -4.81 9.33 21.80
C ASN A 491 -5.58 9.35 20.48
N PRO A 492 -6.86 9.76 20.48
CA PRO A 492 -7.70 9.78 19.28
C PRO A 492 -7.13 10.67 18.16
N ASP A 493 -6.40 11.74 18.49
CA ASP A 493 -5.76 12.63 17.52
C ASP A 493 -4.55 11.98 16.81
N GLN A 494 -4.07 10.87 17.33
CA GLN A 494 -2.95 10.08 16.80
C GLN A 494 -3.41 8.71 16.27
N ASN A 495 -4.71 8.51 16.13
CA ASN A 495 -5.25 7.30 15.56
C ASN A 495 -4.82 7.23 14.07
N PRO A 496 -3.94 6.30 13.67
CA PRO A 496 -3.56 6.17 12.27
C PRO A 496 -4.78 5.71 11.49
N GLN A 497 -5.15 6.48 10.49
CA GLN A 497 -6.21 6.13 9.56
C GLN A 497 -5.58 5.98 8.18
N ALA A 498 -6.05 5.02 7.40
CA ALA A 498 -5.57 4.81 6.05
C ALA A 498 -6.21 5.82 5.09
N ASP A 499 -5.46 6.19 4.07
CA ASP A 499 -6.05 6.69 2.84
C ASP A 499 -6.42 5.49 1.98
N VAL A 500 -7.53 5.56 1.28
CA VAL A 500 -8.05 4.43 0.51
C VAL A 500 -8.44 4.89 -0.88
N GLN A 501 -8.08 4.10 -1.89
CA GLN A 501 -8.45 4.34 -3.27
C GLN A 501 -9.65 3.49 -3.67
N GLY A 502 -10.61 4.12 -4.37
CA GLY A 502 -11.63 3.46 -5.16
C GLY A 502 -11.39 3.73 -6.63
N TRP A 503 -11.89 2.88 -7.51
CA TRP A 503 -11.69 3.03 -8.95
C TRP A 503 -12.81 2.44 -9.77
N THR A 504 -12.90 2.91 -11.01
CA THR A 504 -13.75 2.33 -12.04
C THR A 504 -13.03 2.34 -13.37
N THR A 505 -13.37 1.40 -14.25
CA THR A 505 -12.88 1.35 -15.62
C THR A 505 -14.03 1.34 -16.59
N THR A 506 -13.87 2.02 -17.72
CA THR A 506 -14.84 2.02 -18.83
C THR A 506 -14.12 2.31 -20.13
N THR A 507 -14.69 1.90 -21.25
CA THR A 507 -14.24 2.32 -22.59
C THR A 507 -15.19 3.39 -23.11
N VAL A 508 -14.64 4.45 -23.70
CA VAL A 508 -15.40 5.57 -24.26
C VAL A 508 -15.05 5.73 -25.74
N THR A 509 -16.06 5.77 -26.61
CA THR A 509 -15.88 6.06 -28.03
C THR A 509 -16.03 7.56 -28.27
N VAL A 510 -15.05 8.19 -28.90
CA VAL A 510 -15.08 9.61 -29.24
C VAL A 510 -16.02 9.84 -30.43
N THR A 511 -16.98 10.75 -30.27
CA THR A 511 -17.93 11.13 -31.33
C THR A 511 -17.58 12.52 -31.89
N ALA A 512 -18.23 12.89 -33.00
CA ALA A 512 -18.07 14.22 -33.57
C ALA A 512 -18.27 15.31 -32.52
N PRO A 513 -17.57 16.45 -32.64
CA PRO A 513 -17.82 17.60 -31.78
C PRO A 513 -19.30 18.01 -31.80
N VAL A 514 -19.83 18.43 -30.67
CA VAL A 514 -21.16 19.05 -30.64
C VAL A 514 -21.06 20.40 -31.33
N GLU A 515 -21.70 20.54 -32.48
CA GLU A 515 -21.81 21.87 -33.09
C GLU A 515 -22.52 22.78 -32.07
N PRO A 516 -21.98 23.99 -31.80
CA PRO A 516 -22.71 24.94 -30.98
C PRO A 516 -24.07 25.16 -31.64
N ASP A 517 -25.16 24.90 -30.91
CA ASP A 517 -26.50 25.23 -31.37
C ASP A 517 -26.44 26.63 -31.97
N GLU A 518 -26.80 26.75 -33.27
CA GLU A 518 -27.03 28.06 -33.87
C GLU A 518 -27.98 28.76 -32.91
N VAL A 519 -27.49 29.75 -32.18
CA VAL A 519 -28.37 30.63 -31.40
C VAL A 519 -29.34 31.17 -32.40
N GLU A 520 -30.58 30.65 -32.44
CA GLU A 520 -31.65 31.26 -33.20
C GLU A 520 -31.60 32.74 -32.86
N GLU A 521 -31.15 33.52 -33.82
CA GLU A 521 -31.13 34.97 -33.75
C GLU A 521 -32.61 35.35 -33.53
N VAL A 522 -32.95 35.54 -32.24
CA VAL A 522 -34.30 36.04 -31.90
C VAL A 522 -34.42 37.37 -32.57
N ASP A 523 -35.10 37.38 -33.72
CA ASP A 523 -35.54 38.58 -34.42
C ASP A 523 -36.25 39.47 -33.39
N LEU A 524 -35.50 40.42 -32.82
CA LEU A 524 -36.11 41.47 -32.02
C LEU A 524 -36.96 42.32 -32.96
N PRO A 525 -38.26 42.47 -32.69
CA PRO A 525 -39.11 43.33 -33.50
C PRO A 525 -38.58 44.77 -33.47
N PRO A 526 -38.60 45.47 -34.61
CA PRO A 526 -38.01 46.81 -34.70
C PRO A 526 -38.80 47.79 -33.84
N ASP A 527 -38.04 48.57 -33.07
CA ASP A 527 -38.33 49.90 -32.51
C ASP A 527 -39.79 50.26 -32.19
N ALA A 528 -40.09 50.33 -30.91
CA ALA A 528 -40.97 51.34 -30.38
C ALA A 528 -40.13 52.37 -29.62
N ALA A 529 -39.69 53.40 -30.38
CA ALA A 529 -39.34 54.68 -29.77
C ALA A 529 -40.62 55.33 -29.22
N ASP A 530 -40.64 55.69 -27.95
CA ASP A 530 -41.05 57.02 -27.51
C ASP A 530 -40.90 57.20 -25.98
N ASP A 531 -40.28 58.31 -25.69
CA ASP A 531 -40.48 59.25 -24.61
C ASP A 531 -40.72 58.80 -23.16
N ALA A 532 -39.69 59.06 -22.33
CA ALA A 532 -39.90 59.75 -21.05
C ALA A 532 -38.58 60.36 -20.57
N GLU A 533 -38.59 61.66 -20.36
CA GLU A 533 -37.54 62.52 -19.79
C GLU A 533 -37.17 62.14 -18.36
N PRO A 534 -35.96 62.58 -17.92
CA PRO A 534 -35.42 62.25 -16.63
C PRO A 534 -35.93 63.20 -15.53
N ASP A 535 -36.34 62.66 -14.41
CA ASP A 535 -36.47 63.42 -13.18
C ASP A 535 -35.27 63.27 -12.28
N VAL A 536 -34.68 64.43 -12.07
CA VAL A 536 -33.58 64.74 -11.16
C VAL A 536 -34.15 64.94 -9.76
N LEU A 537 -33.50 64.39 -8.72
CA LEU A 537 -33.29 64.96 -7.37
C LEU A 537 -32.32 64.08 -6.58
N LEU A 538 -31.08 64.52 -6.42
CA LEU A 538 -30.43 65.17 -5.30
C LEU A 538 -31.01 64.87 -3.92
N ASP A 539 -30.19 64.24 -3.07
CA ASP A 539 -29.53 64.76 -1.83
C ASP A 539 -28.74 63.60 -1.19
N ALA A 540 -27.53 63.76 -1.02
CA ALA A 540 -26.60 64.21 0.00
C ALA A 540 -27.09 63.98 1.44
N ASP A 541 -26.33 63.19 2.20
CA ASP A 541 -25.69 63.59 3.45
C ASP A 541 -24.97 62.37 4.11
N ASP A 542 -23.71 62.55 4.20
CA ASP A 542 -22.89 62.67 5.41
C ASP A 542 -22.59 61.41 6.26
N ASP A 543 -21.35 61.13 6.21
CA ASP A 543 -20.35 60.64 7.16
C ASP A 543 -20.68 60.86 8.68
N PRO A 544 -20.02 60.22 9.65
CA PRO A 544 -18.61 59.88 9.68
C PRO A 544 -18.23 58.54 10.40
N ALA A 545 -17.02 58.14 10.14
CA ALA A 545 -16.25 57.24 10.98
C ALA A 545 -15.91 57.87 12.38
N PRO A 546 -15.54 57.04 13.35
CA PRO A 546 -14.42 57.41 14.21
C PRO A 546 -13.32 56.35 14.26
N ASP A 547 -12.15 56.88 14.17
CA ASP A 547 -10.82 56.43 14.45
C ASP A 547 -10.53 56.46 15.98
N PRO A 548 -9.30 56.20 16.42
CA PRO A 548 -8.85 55.04 17.16
C PRO A 548 -8.36 55.41 18.58
N GLY A 549 -7.84 54.41 19.26
CA GLY A 549 -6.97 54.63 20.45
C GLY A 549 -7.37 53.77 21.63
N ALA A 550 -6.57 53.05 22.22
CA ALA A 550 -5.29 53.26 22.83
C ALA A 550 -4.81 51.93 23.43
N ASP A 551 -3.56 51.63 23.22
CA ASP A 551 -2.70 50.95 24.19
C ASP A 551 -2.53 51.85 25.43
N PRO A 552 -2.14 51.39 26.61
CA PRO A 552 -0.88 50.71 26.82
C PRO A 552 -0.77 49.78 28.08
N ASP A 553 0.41 49.14 28.14
CA ASP A 553 1.23 48.85 29.33
C ASP A 553 0.82 47.69 30.26
N ASP A 554 1.68 46.79 30.50
CA ASP A 554 2.94 46.73 31.22
C ASP A 554 3.01 45.43 32.06
N GLY A 555 4.14 44.77 32.10
CA GLY A 555 4.42 43.79 33.14
C GLY A 555 5.13 42.49 32.70
N GLY A 556 6.40 42.54 32.34
CA GLY A 556 7.31 41.44 32.71
C GLY A 556 7.94 41.73 34.05
N PRO A 557 8.85 40.96 34.55
CA PRO A 557 9.50 39.73 34.13
C PRO A 557 9.53 38.69 35.30
N GLU A 558 10.05 37.49 35.07
CA GLU A 558 11.14 36.93 35.86
C GLU A 558 11.49 35.47 35.55
N THR A 559 12.71 35.31 35.37
CA THR A 559 13.66 34.23 35.29
C THR A 559 13.63 33.20 36.42
N SER A 560 13.87 31.94 36.05
CA SER A 560 14.80 30.99 36.70
C SER A 560 14.74 29.66 35.89
N GLY A 561 15.74 29.07 35.32
CA GLY A 561 17.11 28.93 35.75
C GLY A 561 17.30 27.64 36.53
N CYS A 562 17.94 26.64 35.87
CA CYS A 562 18.62 25.45 36.39
C CYS A 562 18.15 24.16 35.70
N GLY A 563 18.96 23.26 35.18
CA GLY A 563 20.37 23.03 35.31
C GLY A 563 20.59 21.57 34.86
N CYS A 564 21.53 21.37 33.96
CA CYS A 564 22.05 20.05 33.55
C CYS A 564 22.45 19.17 34.71
N VAL A 565 22.17 17.87 34.60
CA VAL A 565 23.10 16.83 35.07
C VAL A 565 23.16 15.69 34.05
N ILE A 566 24.34 15.56 33.46
CA ILE A 566 24.84 14.38 32.73
C ILE A 566 25.33 13.38 33.78
N ALA A 567 24.93 12.11 33.69
CA ALA A 567 25.74 11.00 34.20
C ALA A 567 25.35 9.70 33.48
N ARG A 568 26.32 9.23 32.73
CA ARG A 568 26.74 7.86 32.29
C ARG A 568 25.69 6.84 31.89
#